data_7246f19be681324a8ae0437ed8d1c15a
#
_entry.id   7246f19be681324a8ae0437ed8d1c15a
#
_cell.length_a   1.000
_cell.length_b   1.000
_cell.length_c   1.000
_cell.angle_alpha   90.00
_cell.angle_beta   90.00
_cell.angle_gamma   90.00
#
_symmetry.space_group_name_H-M   'P 1'
#
loop_
_entity.id
_entity.type
_entity.pdbx_description
1 polymer ?
#
loop_
_entity_poly.entity_id
_entity_poly.type
_entity_poly.pdbx_seq_one_letter_code
_entity_poly.pdbx_strand_id
1 'polypeptide(L)'
;MSLTDEGHYGPKQLNMLKTVWGEGFLSPGGTEEIDQILKGLNLKNKKVLDIGCGTGGAVFHMIEKYGAKEVIGIDPEPLVIETANNLSLKKNLSDKAKFICTKPGEYKFEDKSFEAVFSKEAFLHIIDKKNLLKEINAILADNGILAVGDWM
;
A
#
# COMPACT_ATOMS: atom_id res chain seq x y z
N MET A 1 -11.83 -18.22 11.71
CA MET A 1 -10.64 -18.38 10.88
C MET A 1 -10.25 -17.02 10.31
N SER A 2 -9.17 -16.48 10.77
CA SER A 2 -8.66 -15.21 10.22
C SER A 2 -8.23 -15.44 8.77
N LEU A 3 -8.59 -14.55 7.86
CA LEU A 3 -8.14 -14.60 6.46
C LEU A 3 -6.61 -14.47 6.36
N THR A 4 -5.97 -14.16 7.46
CA THR A 4 -4.53 -13.94 7.58
C THR A 4 -3.79 -15.10 8.27
N ASP A 5 -4.52 -16.12 8.77
CA ASP A 5 -3.91 -17.18 9.58
C ASP A 5 -2.89 -18.04 8.82
N GLU A 6 -2.98 -18.07 7.50
CA GLU A 6 -2.02 -18.77 6.64
C GLU A 6 -1.23 -17.84 5.72
N GLY A 7 -1.45 -16.52 5.81
CA GLY A 7 -0.79 -15.54 4.98
C GLY A 7 -1.12 -15.64 3.48
N HIS A 8 -2.20 -16.32 3.12
CA HIS A 8 -2.57 -16.54 1.72
C HIS A 8 -4.03 -16.17 1.45
N TYR A 9 -4.23 -15.33 0.44
CA TYR A 9 -5.56 -15.05 -0.11
C TYR A 9 -5.82 -15.91 -1.33
N GLY A 10 -6.85 -16.74 -1.28
CA GLY A 10 -7.32 -17.49 -2.45
C GLY A 10 -8.22 -16.64 -3.36
N PRO A 11 -8.46 -17.08 -4.64
CA PRO A 11 -9.31 -16.32 -5.57
C PRO A 11 -10.73 -16.07 -5.05
N LYS A 12 -11.33 -17.04 -4.36
CA LYS A 12 -12.67 -16.91 -3.77
C LYS A 12 -12.70 -15.86 -2.66
N GLN A 13 -11.66 -15.82 -1.83
CA GLN A 13 -11.53 -14.85 -0.74
C GLN A 13 -11.35 -13.43 -1.29
N LEU A 14 -10.51 -13.23 -2.30
CA LEU A 14 -10.34 -11.94 -2.95
C LEU A 14 -11.63 -11.45 -3.58
N ASN A 15 -12.38 -12.33 -4.24
CA ASN A 15 -13.67 -11.98 -4.84
C ASN A 15 -14.73 -11.62 -3.78
N MET A 16 -14.76 -12.36 -2.67
CA MET A 16 -15.65 -12.04 -1.54
C MET A 16 -15.30 -10.68 -0.93
N LEU A 17 -14.03 -10.41 -0.69
CA LEU A 17 -13.57 -9.13 -0.13
C LEU A 17 -13.87 -7.95 -1.06
N LYS A 18 -13.69 -8.15 -2.37
CA LYS A 18 -14.10 -7.17 -3.38
C LYS A 18 -15.60 -6.85 -3.30
N THR A 19 -16.43 -7.87 -3.10
CA THR A 19 -17.88 -7.69 -2.99
C THR A 19 -18.27 -6.93 -1.72
N VAL A 20 -17.58 -7.21 -0.60
CA VAL A 20 -17.89 -6.61 0.71
C VAL A 20 -17.27 -5.21 0.86
N TRP A 21 -16.01 -5.04 0.48
CA TRP A 21 -15.24 -3.83 0.75
C TRP A 21 -15.00 -2.93 -0.48
N GLY A 22 -15.34 -3.43 -1.66
CA GLY A 22 -15.10 -2.73 -2.91
C GLY A 22 -13.84 -3.19 -3.65
N GLU A 23 -13.77 -2.86 -4.92
CA GLU A 23 -12.63 -3.20 -5.77
C GLU A 23 -11.35 -2.51 -5.29
N GLY A 24 -10.28 -3.28 -5.10
CA GLY A 24 -8.99 -2.78 -4.61
C GLY A 24 -8.85 -2.78 -3.08
N PHE A 25 -9.88 -3.22 -2.33
CA PHE A 25 -9.85 -3.21 -0.86
C PHE A 25 -9.99 -4.60 -0.27
N LEU A 26 -9.13 -4.90 0.72
CA LEU A 26 -9.13 -6.15 1.48
C LEU A 26 -9.57 -5.95 2.94
N SER A 27 -9.89 -4.71 3.32
CA SER A 27 -10.31 -4.34 4.66
C SER A 27 -11.36 -3.22 4.62
N PRO A 28 -12.11 -2.99 5.72
CA PRO A 28 -13.11 -1.94 5.78
C PRO A 28 -12.53 -0.52 5.71
N GLY A 29 -13.40 0.47 5.50
CA GLY A 29 -13.07 1.89 5.51
C GLY A 29 -12.85 2.51 4.13
N GLY A 30 -12.48 1.72 3.12
CA GLY A 30 -12.35 2.17 1.73
C GLY A 30 -11.54 3.47 1.60
N THR A 31 -11.95 4.33 0.69
CA THR A 31 -11.27 5.60 0.42
C THR A 31 -11.44 6.64 1.54
N GLU A 32 -12.50 6.57 2.33
CA GLU A 32 -12.74 7.50 3.43
C GLU A 32 -11.66 7.42 4.51
N GLU A 33 -11.25 6.20 4.86
CA GLU A 33 -10.18 6.00 5.84
C GLU A 33 -8.82 6.48 5.30
N ILE A 34 -8.56 6.25 4.03
CA ILE A 34 -7.37 6.78 3.37
C ILE A 34 -7.34 8.31 3.45
N ASP A 35 -8.47 8.96 3.15
CA ASP A 35 -8.61 10.41 3.25
C ASP A 35 -8.36 10.93 4.67
N GLN A 36 -8.77 10.18 5.69
CA GLN A 36 -8.49 10.53 7.08
C GLN A 36 -7.00 10.44 7.41
N ILE A 37 -6.33 9.37 6.98
CA ILE A 37 -4.89 9.18 7.19
C ILE A 37 -4.10 10.28 6.47
N LEU A 38 -4.52 10.67 5.28
CA LEU A 38 -3.83 11.66 4.46
C LEU A 38 -4.26 13.11 4.72
N LYS A 39 -5.15 13.34 5.68
CA LYS A 39 -5.68 14.68 5.97
C LYS A 39 -4.58 15.69 6.25
N GLY A 40 -4.56 16.77 5.48
CA GLY A 40 -3.57 17.84 5.61
C GLY A 40 -2.24 17.57 4.93
N LEU A 41 -2.09 16.41 4.27
CA LEU A 41 -0.88 16.07 3.53
C LEU A 41 -1.03 16.39 2.05
N ASN A 42 0.07 16.82 1.42
CA ASN A 42 0.13 17.09 0.00
C ASN A 42 0.98 16.01 -0.70
N LEU A 43 0.35 15.20 -1.54
CA LEU A 43 1.03 14.16 -2.32
C LEU A 43 1.20 14.53 -3.80
N LYS A 44 0.78 15.73 -4.21
CA LYS A 44 0.83 16.14 -5.62
C LYS A 44 2.26 16.09 -6.17
N ASN A 45 2.42 15.40 -7.28
CA ASN A 45 3.71 15.17 -7.97
C ASN A 45 4.76 14.45 -7.11
N LYS A 46 4.35 13.73 -6.08
CA LYS A 46 5.25 12.99 -5.18
C LYS A 46 5.31 11.51 -5.50
N LYS A 47 6.46 10.91 -5.21
CA LYS A 47 6.67 9.48 -5.26
C LYS A 47 6.38 8.87 -3.88
N VAL A 48 5.46 7.92 -3.83
CA VAL A 48 4.93 7.33 -2.60
C VAL A 48 5.17 5.83 -2.57
N LEU A 49 5.51 5.28 -1.42
CA LEU A 49 5.52 3.85 -1.15
C LEU A 49 4.31 3.48 -0.29
N ASP A 50 3.56 2.47 -0.70
CA ASP A 50 2.47 1.89 0.09
C ASP A 50 2.89 0.51 0.62
N ILE A 51 3.09 0.41 1.93
CA ILE A 51 3.50 -0.83 2.61
C ILE A 51 2.26 -1.63 3.00
N GLY A 52 2.16 -2.86 2.49
CA GLY A 52 0.96 -3.68 2.67
C GLY A 52 -0.17 -3.20 1.76
N CYS A 53 0.11 -3.02 0.48
CA CYS A 53 -0.79 -2.38 -0.46
C CYS A 53 -2.05 -3.18 -0.79
N GLY A 54 -2.09 -4.47 -0.48
CA GLY A 54 -3.20 -5.32 -0.88
C GLY A 54 -3.42 -5.27 -2.38
N THR A 55 -4.66 -5.21 -2.81
CA THR A 55 -5.03 -5.15 -4.24
C THR A 55 -5.00 -3.74 -4.84
N GLY A 56 -4.47 -2.76 -4.11
CA GLY A 56 -4.07 -1.47 -4.66
C GLY A 56 -5.05 -0.32 -4.49
N GLY A 57 -6.13 -0.48 -3.71
CA GLY A 57 -7.14 0.56 -3.55
C GLY A 57 -6.57 1.91 -3.12
N ALA A 58 -5.69 1.92 -2.12
CA ALA A 58 -5.02 3.13 -1.65
C ALA A 58 -4.07 3.70 -2.71
N VAL A 59 -3.34 2.84 -3.41
CA VAL A 59 -2.41 3.25 -4.47
C VAL A 59 -3.16 4.04 -5.57
N PHE A 60 -4.25 3.49 -6.07
CA PHE A 60 -5.05 4.16 -7.10
C PHE A 60 -5.67 5.45 -6.58
N HIS A 61 -6.16 5.46 -5.36
CA HIS A 61 -6.76 6.64 -4.75
C HIS A 61 -5.76 7.79 -4.59
N MET A 62 -4.52 7.49 -4.16
CA MET A 62 -3.46 8.48 -4.06
C MET A 62 -3.08 9.08 -5.41
N ILE A 63 -3.12 8.30 -6.48
CA ILE A 63 -2.87 8.79 -7.84
C ILE A 63 -4.04 9.64 -8.34
N GLU A 64 -5.26 9.10 -8.27
CA GLU A 64 -6.45 9.70 -8.88
C GLU A 64 -6.93 10.95 -8.14
N LYS A 65 -6.95 10.91 -6.81
CA LYS A 65 -7.46 12.03 -6.00
C LYS A 65 -6.36 13.00 -5.54
N TYR A 66 -5.20 12.48 -5.14
CA TYR A 66 -4.14 13.29 -4.56
C TYR A 66 -3.05 13.72 -5.56
N GLY A 67 -3.12 13.23 -6.79
CA GLY A 67 -2.19 13.60 -7.85
C GLY A 67 -0.76 13.11 -7.65
N ALA A 68 -0.57 12.01 -6.91
CA ALA A 68 0.75 11.41 -6.76
C ALA A 68 1.37 11.10 -8.13
N LYS A 69 2.65 11.36 -8.28
CA LYS A 69 3.38 11.13 -9.53
C LYS A 69 3.55 9.65 -9.82
N GLU A 70 3.93 8.91 -8.81
CA GLU A 70 4.12 7.46 -8.85
C GLU A 70 3.85 6.89 -7.46
N VAL A 71 3.15 5.79 -7.40
CA VAL A 71 2.98 5.03 -6.16
C VAL A 71 3.43 3.59 -6.39
N ILE A 72 4.35 3.14 -5.56
CA ILE A 72 4.79 1.74 -5.53
C ILE A 72 4.11 1.07 -4.35
N GLY A 73 3.31 0.06 -4.63
CA GLY A 73 2.70 -0.81 -3.62
C GLY A 73 3.53 -2.07 -3.41
N ILE A 74 3.74 -2.45 -2.16
CA ILE A 74 4.41 -3.70 -1.81
C ILE A 74 3.53 -4.54 -0.89
N ASP A 75 3.54 -5.85 -1.15
CA ASP A 75 2.80 -6.85 -0.37
C ASP A 75 3.52 -8.20 -0.50
N PRO A 76 3.55 -9.04 0.54
CA PRO A 76 4.21 -10.35 0.46
C PRO A 76 3.42 -11.41 -0.32
N GLU A 77 2.13 -11.18 -0.62
CA GLU A 77 1.25 -12.18 -1.22
C GLU A 77 1.25 -12.10 -2.75
N PRO A 78 1.78 -13.11 -3.47
CA PRO A 78 1.87 -13.09 -4.94
C PRO A 78 0.53 -12.89 -5.64
N LEU A 79 -0.54 -13.55 -5.20
CA LEU A 79 -1.86 -13.44 -5.82
C LEU A 79 -2.46 -12.04 -5.64
N VAL A 80 -2.21 -11.42 -4.50
CA VAL A 80 -2.64 -10.05 -4.21
C VAL A 80 -1.95 -9.06 -5.16
N ILE A 81 -0.65 -9.21 -5.35
CA ILE A 81 0.13 -8.38 -6.28
C ILE A 81 -0.29 -8.61 -7.74
N GLU A 82 -0.53 -9.83 -8.14
CA GLU A 82 -1.06 -10.14 -9.48
C GLU A 82 -2.41 -9.44 -9.71
N THR A 83 -3.31 -9.53 -8.76
CA THR A 83 -4.61 -8.86 -8.81
C THR A 83 -4.46 -7.34 -8.91
N ALA A 84 -3.56 -6.75 -8.14
CA ALA A 84 -3.28 -5.31 -8.19
C ALA A 84 -2.71 -4.88 -9.55
N ASN A 85 -1.79 -5.65 -10.12
CA ASN A 85 -1.25 -5.39 -11.45
C ASN A 85 -2.32 -5.46 -12.54
N ASN A 86 -3.20 -6.46 -12.49
CA ASN A 86 -4.31 -6.59 -13.44
C ASN A 86 -5.28 -5.41 -13.33
N LEU A 87 -5.57 -4.97 -12.12
CA LEU A 87 -6.43 -3.81 -11.88
C LEU A 87 -5.78 -2.51 -12.37
N SER A 88 -4.48 -2.36 -12.20
CA SER A 88 -3.69 -1.24 -12.71
C SER A 88 -3.77 -1.13 -14.23
N LEU A 89 -3.64 -2.26 -14.94
CA LEU A 89 -3.82 -2.31 -16.38
C LEU A 89 -5.24 -1.92 -16.80
N LYS A 90 -6.25 -2.46 -16.13
CA LYS A 90 -7.66 -2.16 -16.39
C LYS A 90 -8.00 -0.67 -16.21
N LYS A 91 -7.34 -0.02 -15.25
CA LYS A 91 -7.51 1.41 -14.95
C LYS A 91 -6.63 2.32 -15.81
N ASN A 92 -5.77 1.78 -16.66
CA ASN A 92 -4.77 2.53 -17.44
C ASN A 92 -3.81 3.35 -16.54
N LEU A 93 -3.43 2.81 -15.40
CA LEU A 93 -2.54 3.46 -14.42
C LEU A 93 -1.19 2.76 -14.24
N SER A 94 -0.85 1.78 -15.08
CA SER A 94 0.37 0.98 -14.94
C SER A 94 1.68 1.77 -15.10
N ASP A 95 1.63 2.95 -15.66
CA ASP A 95 2.77 3.88 -15.72
C ASP A 95 3.03 4.60 -14.38
N LYS A 96 2.01 4.73 -13.53
CA LYS A 96 2.08 5.43 -12.24
C LYS A 96 1.92 4.53 -11.03
N ALA A 97 1.15 3.43 -11.16
CA ALA A 97 0.90 2.46 -10.12
C ALA A 97 1.71 1.19 -10.38
N LYS A 98 2.71 0.94 -9.56
CA LYS A 98 3.59 -0.23 -9.66
C LYS A 98 3.44 -1.10 -8.42
N PHE A 99 3.47 -2.42 -8.58
CA PHE A 99 3.28 -3.37 -7.50
C PHE A 99 4.41 -4.38 -7.48
N ILE A 100 5.00 -4.60 -6.30
CA ILE A 100 6.14 -5.49 -6.10
C ILE A 100 5.81 -6.46 -4.97
N CYS A 101 6.00 -7.76 -5.25
CA CYS A 101 5.88 -8.80 -4.23
C CYS A 101 7.16 -8.84 -3.39
N THR A 102 7.08 -8.32 -2.18
CA THR A 102 8.21 -8.28 -1.24
C THR A 102 7.72 -8.08 0.19
N LYS A 103 8.56 -8.29 1.17
CA LYS A 103 8.26 -8.16 2.60
C LYS A 103 9.32 -7.33 3.33
N PRO A 104 9.02 -6.83 4.56
CA PRO A 104 9.99 -6.12 5.38
C PRO A 104 11.29 -6.91 5.55
N GLY A 105 12.42 -6.22 5.45
CA GLY A 105 13.75 -6.83 5.48
C GLY A 105 14.29 -7.25 4.10
N GLU A 106 13.43 -7.27 3.08
CA GLU A 106 13.80 -7.64 1.71
C GLU A 106 13.70 -6.48 0.73
N TYR A 107 13.38 -5.27 1.20
CA TYR A 107 13.27 -4.09 0.35
C TYR A 107 14.61 -3.69 -0.27
N LYS A 108 14.59 -3.42 -1.57
CA LYS A 108 15.75 -2.96 -2.32
C LYS A 108 15.46 -1.62 -2.98
N PHE A 109 15.17 -0.62 -2.15
CA PHE A 109 14.96 0.75 -2.59
C PHE A 109 16.18 1.61 -2.28
N GLU A 110 16.45 2.56 -3.15
CA GLU A 110 17.51 3.54 -2.92
C GLU A 110 17.18 4.45 -1.75
N ASP A 111 18.21 4.91 -1.04
CA ASP A 111 18.06 5.89 0.02
C ASP A 111 17.42 7.17 -0.51
N LYS A 112 16.56 7.79 0.28
CA LYS A 112 15.89 9.06 -0.03
C LYS A 112 15.12 9.05 -1.36
N SER A 113 14.61 7.90 -1.77
CA SER A 113 13.90 7.76 -3.05
C SER A 113 12.39 8.05 -2.99
N PHE A 114 11.81 8.14 -1.79
CA PHE A 114 10.38 8.40 -1.60
C PHE A 114 10.13 9.68 -0.82
N GLU A 115 9.18 10.50 -1.28
CA GLU A 115 8.74 11.70 -0.55
C GLU A 115 7.69 11.39 0.50
N ALA A 116 6.99 10.25 0.39
CA ALA A 116 6.06 9.77 1.40
C ALA A 116 6.06 8.25 1.46
N VAL A 117 5.83 7.72 2.65
CA VAL A 117 5.52 6.31 2.89
C VAL A 117 4.15 6.25 3.56
N PHE A 118 3.28 5.46 3.00
CA PHE A 118 1.91 5.23 3.47
C PHE A 118 1.75 3.78 3.91
N SER A 119 0.96 3.54 4.95
CA SER A 119 0.52 2.19 5.30
C SER A 119 -0.83 2.24 6.00
N LYS A 120 -1.70 1.32 5.64
CA LYS A 120 -3.01 1.13 6.25
C LYS A 120 -3.14 -0.33 6.69
N GLU A 121 -3.30 -0.55 7.99
CA GLU A 121 -3.56 -1.87 8.60
C GLU A 121 -2.53 -2.96 8.25
N ALA A 122 -1.27 -2.58 8.05
CA ALA A 122 -0.20 -3.52 7.73
C ALA A 122 0.86 -3.63 8.84
N PHE A 123 1.12 -2.56 9.56
CA PHE A 123 2.14 -2.54 10.61
C PHE A 123 1.86 -3.52 11.75
N LEU A 124 0.59 -3.77 12.05
CA LEU A 124 0.22 -4.73 13.09
C LEU A 124 0.75 -6.15 12.83
N HIS A 125 0.91 -6.52 11.56
CA HIS A 125 1.42 -7.84 11.16
C HIS A 125 2.95 -7.94 11.13
N ILE A 126 3.66 -6.82 11.30
CA ILE A 126 5.12 -6.77 11.22
C ILE A 126 5.71 -6.88 12.63
N ILE A 127 6.47 -7.93 12.86
CA ILE A 127 7.03 -8.24 14.19
C ILE A 127 8.12 -7.24 14.57
N ASP A 128 9.09 -7.00 13.69
CA ASP A 128 10.21 -6.10 13.93
C ASP A 128 9.94 -4.69 13.41
N LYS A 129 9.07 -3.97 14.13
CA LYS A 129 8.71 -2.59 13.80
C LYS A 129 9.90 -1.63 13.87
N LYS A 130 10.86 -1.91 14.76
CA LYS A 130 12.05 -1.06 14.91
C LYS A 130 12.91 -1.09 13.65
N ASN A 131 13.13 -2.29 13.10
CA ASN A 131 13.88 -2.42 11.85
C ASN A 131 13.11 -1.82 10.67
N LEU A 132 11.80 -2.05 10.61
CA LEU A 132 10.95 -1.43 9.59
C LEU A 132 11.06 0.10 9.61
N LEU A 133 11.00 0.73 10.77
CA LEU A 133 11.11 2.19 10.87
C LEU A 133 12.51 2.69 10.46
N LYS A 134 13.57 1.92 10.71
CA LYS A 134 14.91 2.25 10.19
C LYS A 134 14.96 2.18 8.67
N GLU A 135 14.39 1.15 8.08
CA GLU A 135 14.30 1.00 6.62
C GLU A 135 13.51 2.17 6.00
N ILE A 136 12.36 2.50 6.59
CA ILE A 136 11.54 3.63 6.13
C ILE A 136 12.32 4.95 6.22
N ASN A 137 13.01 5.18 7.33
CA ASN A 137 13.80 6.39 7.51
C ASN A 137 14.91 6.52 6.46
N ALA A 138 15.53 5.41 6.07
CA ALA A 138 16.58 5.41 5.06
C ALA A 138 16.05 5.76 3.66
N ILE A 139 14.88 5.23 3.29
CA ILE A 139 14.30 5.44 1.96
C ILE A 139 13.51 6.74 1.82
N LEU A 140 13.11 7.38 2.92
CA LEU A 140 12.43 8.67 2.89
C LEU A 140 13.39 9.80 2.53
N ALA A 141 12.96 10.65 1.60
CA ALA A 141 13.66 11.89 1.27
C ALA A 141 13.68 12.83 2.48
N ASP A 142 14.56 13.83 2.43
CA ASP A 142 14.57 14.90 3.43
C ASP A 142 13.20 15.58 3.45
N ASN A 143 12.65 15.80 4.65
CA ASN A 143 11.27 16.28 4.86
C ASN A 143 10.19 15.31 4.36
N GLY A 144 10.55 14.05 4.11
CA GLY A 144 9.59 13.00 3.76
C GLY A 144 8.62 12.69 4.92
N ILE A 145 7.47 12.15 4.59
CA ILE A 145 6.37 11.93 5.53
C ILE A 145 6.07 10.43 5.62
N LEU A 146 5.88 9.94 6.84
CA LEU A 146 5.31 8.63 7.12
C LEU A 146 3.86 8.81 7.61
N ALA A 147 2.90 8.29 6.86
CA ALA A 147 1.48 8.30 7.22
C ALA A 147 0.98 6.87 7.45
N VAL A 148 0.55 6.57 8.66
CA VAL A 148 0.11 5.23 9.07
C VAL A 148 -1.26 5.29 9.73
N GLY A 149 -2.15 4.42 9.27
CA GLY A 149 -3.41 4.11 9.95
C GLY A 149 -3.43 2.64 10.34
N ASP A 150 -3.55 2.36 11.63
CA ASP A 150 -3.52 0.99 12.14
C ASP A 150 -4.43 0.85 13.38
N TRP A 151 -4.82 -0.39 13.67
CA TRP A 151 -5.54 -0.73 14.90
C TRP A 151 -4.57 -0.77 16.09
N MET A 152 -4.98 -0.13 17.17
CA MET A 152 -4.25 -0.16 18.44
C MET A 152 -5.00 -0.98 19.48
#